data_6bd238b03d9032788852761fa1e24ce8
#
_entry.id   6bd238b03d9032788852761fa1e24ce8
#
_cell.length_a   1.000
_cell.length_b   1.000
_cell.length_c   1.000
_cell.angle_alpha   90.00
_cell.angle_beta   90.00
_cell.angle_gamma   90.00
#
_symmetry.space_group_name_H-M   'P 1'
#
loop_
_entity.id
_entity.type
_entity.pdbx_description
1 polymer ?
#
loop_
_entity_poly.entity_id
_entity_poly.type
_entity_poly.pdbx_seq_one_letter_code
_entity_poly.pdbx_strand_id
1 'polypeptide(L)'
;IPYQVEEGLTILEAAKACGYEIPSLCAFNHGECSRGSCRVCLVEATGARGLVAACVYPVSEGMEITISSPKAVEARRASVELLLSNHNQNCQQCDKNGNCELLHVAQITGAREGRFQGAKTPTTYDELTPTIVRDTSKCILCGRCVARCQNAHGMGILGFENRGFKTIVAPAENRSFIHSPCIMCGQCINVCPTGALMEKSEIARVDAAMKAGKYVVVQTAPAVRAALGEEFGMKIGTPVTGKMVAALRRLGFKKVFDTNFAADLTIMEEATELLGRIQNGGVLPMITSCSPGWVNYAEYNYGDQLDHLSSCKSPHEMFGAILKSYYAEKIGVKPEDMFVVSIMPCSCKKYEKERPEMECDGHRDVDAVPTTRELGRLIRRSGINFTKLPDEDFDEDIVHDYTGAGVIFGVTGGVMEAALRTAYFVLTGKEREGIVFNEVRGFESIREAEFDLNG
;
A
#
# COMPACT_ATOMS: atom_id res chain seq x y z
N ILE A 1 14.06 -34.08 -14.96
CA ILE A 1 15.25 -33.70 -14.21
C ILE A 1 14.92 -33.89 -12.73
N PRO A 2 15.70 -34.66 -11.95
CA PRO A 2 15.51 -34.81 -10.53
C PRO A 2 15.93 -33.54 -9.77
N TYR A 3 15.16 -33.17 -8.76
CA TYR A 3 15.42 -32.05 -7.85
C TYR A 3 15.24 -32.49 -6.40
N GLN A 4 15.99 -31.89 -5.50
CA GLN A 4 15.77 -32.01 -4.05
C GLN A 4 15.11 -30.70 -3.56
N VAL A 5 14.01 -30.85 -2.83
CA VAL A 5 13.25 -29.73 -2.26
C VAL A 5 12.92 -30.04 -0.80
N GLU A 6 12.59 -29.02 -0.04
CA GLU A 6 12.18 -29.17 1.36
C GLU A 6 10.85 -29.95 1.47
N GLU A 7 10.73 -30.73 2.54
CA GLU A 7 9.50 -31.44 2.86
C GLU A 7 8.38 -30.45 3.24
N GLY A 8 7.14 -30.78 2.90
CA GLY A 8 5.98 -29.95 3.23
C GLY A 8 5.63 -28.89 2.21
N LEU A 9 6.47 -28.67 1.18
CA LEU A 9 6.14 -27.76 0.09
C LEU A 9 4.98 -28.26 -0.76
N THR A 10 4.22 -27.33 -1.34
CA THR A 10 3.29 -27.64 -2.43
C THR A 10 4.05 -27.79 -3.74
N ILE A 11 3.43 -28.44 -4.75
CA ILE A 11 4.01 -28.54 -6.10
C ILE A 11 4.33 -27.16 -6.67
N LEU A 12 3.50 -26.15 -6.40
CA LEU A 12 3.72 -24.78 -6.88
C LEU A 12 5.00 -24.16 -6.28
N GLU A 13 5.21 -24.32 -4.98
CA GLU A 13 6.38 -23.81 -4.26
C GLU A 13 7.65 -24.56 -4.66
N ALA A 14 7.59 -25.88 -4.74
CA ALA A 14 8.69 -26.72 -5.20
C ALA A 14 9.11 -26.37 -6.64
N ALA A 15 8.15 -26.21 -7.54
CA ALA A 15 8.42 -25.80 -8.93
C ALA A 15 9.15 -24.44 -8.98
N LYS A 16 8.69 -23.46 -8.19
CA LYS A 16 9.32 -22.14 -8.09
C LYS A 16 10.76 -22.23 -7.56
N ALA A 17 10.99 -23.02 -6.52
CA ALA A 17 12.33 -23.25 -5.98
C ALA A 17 13.28 -23.91 -7.01
N CYS A 18 12.73 -24.73 -7.92
CA CYS A 18 13.46 -25.37 -9.01
C CYS A 18 13.56 -24.51 -10.30
N GLY A 19 13.11 -23.25 -10.26
CA GLY A 19 13.18 -22.32 -11.40
C GLY A 19 12.07 -22.48 -12.45
N TYR A 20 10.98 -23.17 -12.12
CA TYR A 20 9.81 -23.30 -12.99
C TYR A 20 8.68 -22.38 -12.52
N GLU A 21 7.97 -21.80 -13.47
CA GLU A 21 6.81 -20.97 -13.20
C GLU A 21 5.52 -21.69 -13.63
N ILE A 22 4.66 -22.00 -12.65
CA ILE A 22 3.31 -22.51 -12.88
C ILE A 22 2.32 -21.35 -12.70
N PRO A 23 1.52 -21.00 -13.73
CA PRO A 23 0.58 -19.88 -13.61
C PRO A 23 -0.46 -20.14 -12.52
N SER A 24 -0.73 -19.13 -11.71
CA SER A 24 -1.74 -19.21 -10.65
C SER A 24 -2.38 -17.84 -10.42
N LEU A 25 -3.63 -17.80 -9.91
CA LEU A 25 -4.34 -16.55 -9.60
C LEU A 25 -4.86 -16.51 -8.16
N CYS A 26 -5.09 -17.64 -7.50
CA CYS A 26 -5.59 -17.66 -6.12
C CYS A 26 -4.52 -17.95 -5.07
N ALA A 27 -3.37 -18.50 -5.47
CA ALA A 27 -2.23 -18.68 -4.56
C ALA A 27 -1.48 -17.35 -4.39
N PHE A 28 -1.06 -17.06 -3.16
CA PHE A 28 -0.35 -15.85 -2.82
C PHE A 28 0.50 -16.06 -1.55
N ASN A 29 1.73 -15.50 -1.52
CA ASN A 29 2.64 -15.47 -0.38
C ASN A 29 2.69 -16.76 0.47
N HIS A 30 3.48 -17.74 0.07
CA HIS A 30 3.84 -18.93 0.91
C HIS A 30 2.67 -19.43 1.79
N GLY A 31 1.51 -19.71 1.16
CA GLY A 31 0.36 -20.26 1.87
C GLY A 31 -0.59 -19.25 2.53
N GLU A 32 -0.33 -17.95 2.53
CA GLU A 32 -1.30 -16.96 3.02
C GLU A 32 -2.67 -17.11 2.37
N CYS A 33 -2.69 -17.40 1.08
CA CYS A 33 -3.89 -17.79 0.34
C CYS A 33 -3.57 -18.93 -0.64
N SER A 34 -4.04 -20.15 -0.32
CA SER A 34 -3.95 -21.33 -1.19
C SER A 34 -5.30 -22.06 -1.22
N ARG A 35 -6.24 -21.54 -2.01
CA ARG A 35 -7.62 -22.05 -2.03
C ARG A 35 -7.88 -23.12 -3.09
N GLY A 36 -6.98 -23.26 -4.07
CA GLY A 36 -7.18 -24.16 -5.20
C GLY A 36 -8.41 -23.82 -6.08
N SER A 37 -8.97 -22.60 -5.93
CA SER A 37 -10.27 -22.24 -6.54
C SER A 37 -10.18 -21.85 -8.01
N CYS A 38 -9.11 -21.20 -8.46
CA CYS A 38 -9.01 -20.71 -9.83
C CYS A 38 -8.71 -21.81 -10.87
N ARG A 39 -8.15 -22.94 -10.45
CA ARG A 39 -7.77 -24.08 -11.31
C ARG A 39 -6.79 -23.74 -12.45
N VAL A 40 -6.06 -22.63 -12.32
CA VAL A 40 -5.09 -22.19 -13.32
C VAL A 40 -3.74 -22.90 -13.16
N CYS A 41 -3.43 -23.45 -12.00
CA CYS A 41 -2.18 -24.16 -11.69
C CYS A 41 -2.25 -25.68 -11.85
N LEU A 42 -3.15 -26.20 -12.68
CA LEU A 42 -3.31 -27.64 -12.89
C LEU A 42 -2.06 -28.26 -13.54
N VAL A 43 -1.61 -29.39 -13.00
CA VAL A 43 -0.48 -30.19 -13.49
C VAL A 43 -0.82 -31.68 -13.43
N GLU A 44 -0.06 -32.52 -14.15
CA GLU A 44 -0.07 -33.97 -13.95
C GLU A 44 0.97 -34.33 -12.88
N ALA A 45 0.61 -35.23 -11.98
CA ALA A 45 1.50 -35.76 -10.95
C ALA A 45 1.33 -37.29 -10.86
N THR A 46 2.41 -38.03 -10.73
CA THR A 46 2.41 -39.50 -10.60
C THR A 46 1.60 -39.89 -9.36
N GLY A 47 0.76 -40.95 -9.54
CA GLY A 47 -0.12 -41.45 -8.47
C GLY A 47 -1.45 -40.70 -8.34
N ALA A 48 -1.62 -39.55 -8.98
CA ALA A 48 -2.89 -38.83 -9.00
C ALA A 48 -3.84 -39.40 -10.04
N ARG A 49 -5.16 -39.50 -9.73
CA ARG A 49 -6.19 -39.96 -10.65
C ARG A 49 -6.49 -39.02 -11.81
N GLY A 50 -5.94 -37.80 -11.79
CA GLY A 50 -6.15 -36.77 -12.79
C GLY A 50 -5.27 -35.53 -12.53
N LEU A 51 -5.61 -34.41 -13.15
CA LEU A 51 -4.90 -33.17 -12.92
C LEU A 51 -5.09 -32.69 -11.48
N VAL A 52 -4.00 -32.25 -10.86
CA VAL A 52 -4.00 -31.70 -9.49
C VAL A 52 -3.73 -30.20 -9.51
N ALA A 53 -4.25 -29.47 -8.53
CA ALA A 53 -3.95 -28.05 -8.37
C ALA A 53 -2.63 -27.89 -7.61
N ALA A 54 -1.59 -27.48 -8.30
CA ALA A 54 -0.23 -27.38 -7.79
C ALA A 54 -0.10 -26.52 -6.51
N CYS A 55 -0.98 -25.52 -6.33
CA CYS A 55 -0.94 -24.63 -5.18
C CYS A 55 -1.44 -25.24 -3.84
N VAL A 56 -2.04 -26.42 -3.88
CA VAL A 56 -2.58 -27.11 -2.69
C VAL A 56 -2.17 -28.58 -2.59
N TYR A 57 -1.49 -29.11 -3.60
CA TYR A 57 -1.07 -30.49 -3.61
C TYR A 57 0.36 -30.61 -3.09
N PRO A 58 0.61 -31.35 -1.99
CA PRO A 58 1.93 -31.49 -1.43
C PRO A 58 2.84 -32.34 -2.32
N VAL A 59 4.13 -32.08 -2.29
CA VAL A 59 5.14 -32.93 -2.92
C VAL A 59 5.40 -34.18 -2.07
N SER A 60 5.82 -35.25 -2.70
CA SER A 60 6.26 -36.48 -2.05
C SER A 60 7.50 -37.05 -2.77
N GLU A 61 8.26 -37.89 -2.04
CA GLU A 61 9.45 -38.54 -2.59
C GLU A 61 9.11 -39.36 -3.85
N GLY A 62 9.95 -39.26 -4.89
CA GLY A 62 9.78 -39.97 -6.13
C GLY A 62 8.62 -39.48 -7.03
N MET A 63 7.95 -38.36 -6.66
CA MET A 63 6.88 -37.79 -7.47
C MET A 63 7.40 -37.22 -8.77
N GLU A 64 6.83 -37.63 -9.89
CA GLU A 64 7.07 -37.03 -11.21
C GLU A 64 5.95 -36.04 -11.55
N ILE A 65 6.33 -34.83 -11.95
CA ILE A 65 5.38 -33.73 -12.22
C ILE A 65 5.57 -33.29 -13.68
N THR A 66 4.47 -33.28 -14.44
CA THR A 66 4.45 -32.75 -15.82
C THR A 66 3.63 -31.46 -15.86
N ILE A 67 4.35 -30.33 -16.02
CA ILE A 67 3.76 -28.99 -16.01
C ILE A 67 3.03 -28.69 -17.32
N SER A 68 3.57 -29.12 -18.47
CA SER A 68 3.14 -28.70 -19.81
C SER A 68 2.57 -29.83 -20.65
N SER A 69 1.94 -30.84 -20.03
CA SER A 69 1.22 -31.85 -20.83
C SER A 69 0.04 -31.22 -21.59
N PRO A 70 -0.32 -31.75 -22.78
CA PRO A 70 -1.45 -31.23 -23.57
C PRO A 70 -2.75 -31.11 -22.74
N LYS A 71 -2.98 -32.09 -21.87
CA LYS A 71 -4.16 -32.14 -20.98
C LYS A 71 -4.12 -30.99 -19.94
N ALA A 72 -2.96 -30.73 -19.31
CA ALA A 72 -2.80 -29.67 -18.33
C ALA A 72 -2.93 -28.29 -18.99
N VAL A 73 -2.34 -28.11 -20.17
CA VAL A 73 -2.41 -26.84 -20.93
C VAL A 73 -3.85 -26.52 -21.33
N GLU A 74 -4.60 -27.52 -21.88
CA GLU A 74 -5.99 -27.30 -22.27
C GLU A 74 -6.89 -27.01 -21.06
N ALA A 75 -6.71 -27.74 -19.95
CA ALA A 75 -7.49 -27.52 -18.73
C ALA A 75 -7.24 -26.12 -18.11
N ARG A 76 -5.99 -25.64 -18.14
CA ARG A 76 -5.66 -24.27 -17.71
C ARG A 76 -6.33 -23.24 -18.60
N ARG A 77 -6.24 -23.40 -19.93
CA ARG A 77 -6.89 -22.51 -20.89
C ARG A 77 -8.39 -22.44 -20.63
N ALA A 78 -9.07 -23.58 -20.52
CA ALA A 78 -10.50 -23.64 -20.23
C ALA A 78 -10.85 -22.95 -18.90
N SER A 79 -10.02 -23.13 -17.86
CA SER A 79 -10.22 -22.45 -16.57
C SER A 79 -10.13 -20.93 -16.68
N VAL A 80 -9.17 -20.42 -17.45
CA VAL A 80 -9.03 -18.97 -17.67
C VAL A 80 -10.16 -18.42 -18.53
N GLU A 81 -10.59 -19.14 -19.56
CA GLU A 81 -11.75 -18.77 -20.40
C GLU A 81 -13.05 -18.71 -19.59
N LEU A 82 -13.24 -19.62 -18.63
CA LEU A 82 -14.36 -19.56 -17.67
C LEU A 82 -14.28 -18.33 -16.77
N LEU A 83 -13.10 -17.97 -16.28
CA LEU A 83 -12.92 -16.72 -15.50
C LEU A 83 -13.25 -15.49 -16.37
N LEU A 84 -12.76 -15.46 -17.61
CA LEU A 84 -13.02 -14.36 -18.55
C LEU A 84 -14.51 -14.25 -18.91
N SER A 85 -15.24 -15.37 -19.02
CA SER A 85 -16.67 -15.36 -19.38
C SER A 85 -17.54 -14.58 -18.39
N ASN A 86 -17.13 -14.51 -17.10
CA ASN A 86 -17.84 -13.75 -16.07
C ASN A 86 -17.20 -12.38 -15.76
N HIS A 87 -15.97 -12.15 -16.22
CA HIS A 87 -15.20 -10.92 -15.96
C HIS A 87 -15.64 -9.78 -16.89
N ASN A 88 -15.62 -8.54 -16.36
CA ASN A 88 -15.77 -7.35 -17.19
C ASN A 88 -14.46 -7.08 -17.92
N GLN A 89 -14.45 -7.30 -19.23
CA GLN A 89 -13.27 -7.26 -20.08
C GLN A 89 -12.97 -5.88 -20.68
N ASN A 90 -13.53 -4.81 -20.13
CA ASN A 90 -13.21 -3.44 -20.57
C ASN A 90 -11.82 -3.02 -20.06
N CYS A 91 -10.78 -3.73 -20.52
CA CYS A 91 -9.41 -3.55 -20.07
C CYS A 91 -8.85 -2.15 -20.37
N GLN A 92 -9.30 -1.52 -21.44
CA GLN A 92 -8.82 -0.19 -21.83
C GLN A 92 -9.19 0.91 -20.82
N GLN A 93 -10.29 0.73 -20.09
CA GLN A 93 -10.77 1.65 -19.07
C GLN A 93 -10.44 1.16 -17.64
N CYS A 94 -9.67 0.09 -17.51
CA CYS A 94 -9.34 -0.50 -16.23
C CYS A 94 -8.01 0.06 -15.70
N ASP A 95 -8.00 0.64 -14.50
CA ASP A 95 -6.78 1.16 -13.87
C ASP A 95 -5.72 0.08 -13.58
N LYS A 96 -6.11 -1.21 -13.61
CA LYS A 96 -5.20 -2.35 -13.50
C LYS A 96 -4.53 -2.71 -14.83
N ASN A 97 -4.90 -2.05 -15.94
CA ASN A 97 -4.29 -2.32 -17.25
C ASN A 97 -2.78 -2.08 -17.22
N GLY A 98 -2.04 -2.99 -17.84
CA GLY A 98 -0.57 -3.00 -17.81
C GLY A 98 0.04 -3.72 -16.59
N ASN A 99 -0.76 -4.00 -15.54
CA ASN A 99 -0.33 -4.74 -14.34
C ASN A 99 -1.44 -5.68 -13.83
N CYS A 100 -2.17 -6.34 -14.73
CA CYS A 100 -3.25 -7.27 -14.41
C CYS A 100 -2.79 -8.71 -14.55
N GLU A 101 -2.76 -9.46 -13.43
CA GLU A 101 -2.34 -10.87 -13.45
C GLU A 101 -3.28 -11.74 -14.30
N LEU A 102 -4.60 -11.47 -14.30
CA LEU A 102 -5.54 -12.21 -15.13
C LEU A 102 -5.25 -12.02 -16.63
N LEU A 103 -4.96 -10.80 -17.05
CA LEU A 103 -4.62 -10.50 -18.44
C LEU A 103 -3.31 -11.19 -18.85
N HIS A 104 -2.28 -11.13 -17.98
CA HIS A 104 -1.03 -11.84 -18.22
C HIS A 104 -1.24 -13.36 -18.33
N VAL A 105 -1.99 -13.95 -17.40
CA VAL A 105 -2.29 -15.38 -17.42
C VAL A 105 -3.11 -15.77 -18.65
N ALA A 106 -4.05 -14.93 -19.10
CA ALA A 106 -4.79 -15.18 -20.34
C ALA A 106 -3.86 -15.19 -21.57
N GLN A 107 -2.88 -14.30 -21.61
CA GLN A 107 -1.87 -14.25 -22.69
C GLN A 107 -1.03 -15.52 -22.74
N ILE A 108 -0.43 -15.93 -21.61
CA ILE A 108 0.48 -17.11 -21.57
C ILE A 108 -0.26 -18.45 -21.75
N THR A 109 -1.54 -18.53 -21.37
CA THR A 109 -2.35 -19.75 -21.59
C THR A 109 -3.02 -19.80 -22.96
N GLY A 110 -2.95 -18.72 -23.73
CA GLY A 110 -3.62 -18.60 -25.02
C GLY A 110 -5.15 -18.58 -24.91
N ALA A 111 -5.68 -18.25 -23.71
CA ALA A 111 -7.12 -18.15 -23.49
C ALA A 111 -7.73 -17.01 -24.33
N ARG A 112 -8.92 -17.24 -24.86
CA ARG A 112 -9.67 -16.28 -25.69
C ARG A 112 -11.08 -16.12 -25.16
N GLU A 113 -11.64 -14.94 -25.39
CA GLU A 113 -13.05 -14.68 -25.14
C GLU A 113 -13.95 -15.47 -26.10
N GLY A 114 -15.14 -15.79 -25.64
CA GLY A 114 -16.23 -16.26 -26.51
C GLY A 114 -16.53 -17.76 -26.46
N ARG A 115 -15.66 -18.61 -25.91
CA ARG A 115 -15.95 -20.07 -25.80
C ARG A 115 -17.11 -20.35 -24.85
N PHE A 116 -17.18 -19.65 -23.74
CA PHE A 116 -18.22 -19.80 -22.73
C PHE A 116 -19.07 -18.52 -22.65
N GLN A 117 -20.37 -18.67 -22.94
CA GLN A 117 -21.35 -17.58 -22.89
C GLN A 117 -22.49 -17.97 -21.95
N GLY A 118 -23.09 -16.97 -21.29
CA GLY A 118 -24.20 -17.20 -20.37
C GLY A 118 -24.49 -16.02 -19.47
N ALA A 119 -25.26 -16.29 -18.41
CA ALA A 119 -25.54 -15.28 -17.40
C ALA A 119 -24.26 -14.87 -16.65
N LYS A 120 -24.17 -13.60 -16.26
CA LYS A 120 -23.08 -13.06 -15.43
C LYS A 120 -23.54 -12.92 -13.98
N THR A 121 -22.62 -13.07 -13.05
CA THR A 121 -22.87 -12.81 -11.62
C THR A 121 -23.34 -11.37 -11.42
N PRO A 122 -24.34 -11.10 -10.54
CA PRO A 122 -24.73 -9.75 -10.19
C PRO A 122 -23.53 -8.92 -9.71
N THR A 123 -23.46 -7.68 -10.14
CA THR A 123 -22.31 -6.81 -9.87
C THR A 123 -22.68 -5.66 -8.96
N THR A 124 -21.72 -5.22 -8.16
CA THR A 124 -21.80 -4.04 -7.29
C THR A 124 -20.59 -3.16 -7.54
N TYR A 125 -20.82 -1.86 -7.60
CA TYR A 125 -19.77 -0.84 -7.65
C TYR A 125 -19.87 0.02 -6.39
N ASP A 126 -18.76 0.16 -5.66
CA ASP A 126 -18.67 0.93 -4.41
C ASP A 126 -17.42 1.80 -4.43
N GLU A 127 -17.62 3.12 -4.38
CA GLU A 127 -16.57 4.14 -4.35
C GLU A 127 -16.82 5.21 -3.27
N LEU A 128 -17.63 4.88 -2.25
CA LEU A 128 -18.02 5.85 -1.22
C LEU A 128 -16.87 6.23 -0.30
N THR A 129 -15.87 5.35 -0.14
CA THR A 129 -14.68 5.69 0.65
C THR A 129 -13.72 6.59 -0.12
N PRO A 130 -12.89 7.38 0.56
CA PRO A 130 -11.84 8.16 -0.10
C PRO A 130 -10.65 7.29 -0.57
N THR A 131 -10.57 6.01 -0.15
CA THR A 131 -9.39 5.18 -0.34
C THR A 131 -9.58 4.02 -1.32
N ILE A 132 -10.70 3.29 -1.20
CA ILE A 132 -10.91 1.99 -1.85
C ILE A 132 -12.11 2.05 -2.78
N VAL A 133 -11.90 1.64 -4.02
CA VAL A 133 -12.97 1.36 -5.00
C VAL A 133 -13.13 -0.15 -5.12
N ARG A 134 -14.37 -0.65 -5.03
CA ARG A 134 -14.73 -2.05 -5.23
C ARG A 134 -15.65 -2.21 -6.43
N ASP A 135 -15.16 -2.93 -7.43
CA ASP A 135 -15.92 -3.29 -8.63
C ASP A 135 -16.00 -4.82 -8.74
N THR A 136 -17.12 -5.39 -8.30
CA THR A 136 -17.29 -6.86 -8.29
C THR A 136 -17.41 -7.44 -9.70
N SER A 137 -17.66 -6.62 -10.73
CA SER A 137 -17.68 -7.09 -12.14
C SER A 137 -16.30 -7.58 -12.61
N LYS A 138 -15.24 -7.16 -11.93
CA LYS A 138 -13.85 -7.55 -12.20
C LYS A 138 -13.33 -8.61 -11.21
N CYS A 139 -14.17 -9.07 -10.27
CA CYS A 139 -13.77 -10.03 -9.26
C CYS A 139 -13.78 -11.46 -9.83
N ILE A 140 -12.68 -12.18 -9.61
CA ILE A 140 -12.54 -13.60 -10.01
C ILE A 140 -12.68 -14.58 -8.83
N LEU A 141 -13.15 -14.09 -7.67
CA LEU A 141 -13.40 -14.87 -6.46
C LEU A 141 -12.17 -15.65 -5.96
N CYS A 142 -10.96 -15.13 -6.19
CA CYS A 142 -9.72 -15.79 -5.80
C CYS A 142 -9.50 -15.87 -4.28
N GLY A 143 -10.10 -14.96 -3.51
CA GLY A 143 -10.03 -14.93 -2.04
C GLY A 143 -8.78 -14.32 -1.44
N ARG A 144 -7.81 -13.83 -2.23
CA ARG A 144 -6.58 -13.23 -1.71
C ARG A 144 -6.87 -12.06 -0.76
N CYS A 145 -7.79 -11.17 -1.12
CA CYS A 145 -8.15 -10.02 -0.29
C CYS A 145 -8.85 -10.42 1.02
N VAL A 146 -9.64 -11.50 0.99
CA VAL A 146 -10.27 -12.07 2.20
C VAL A 146 -9.18 -12.62 3.13
N ALA A 147 -8.27 -13.44 2.60
CA ALA A 147 -7.16 -14.00 3.37
C ALA A 147 -6.26 -12.89 3.97
N ARG A 148 -5.89 -11.89 3.17
CA ARG A 148 -5.09 -10.75 3.63
C ARG A 148 -5.80 -9.99 4.75
N CYS A 149 -7.07 -9.68 4.61
CA CYS A 149 -7.83 -8.94 5.59
C CYS A 149 -8.03 -9.74 6.90
N GLN A 150 -8.28 -11.03 6.80
CA GLN A 150 -8.56 -11.90 7.94
C GLN A 150 -7.28 -12.44 8.60
N ASN A 151 -6.39 -13.06 7.81
CA ASN A 151 -5.29 -13.84 8.37
C ASN A 151 -4.05 -12.97 8.69
N ALA A 152 -3.74 -11.98 7.83
CA ALA A 152 -2.57 -11.15 8.03
C ALA A 152 -2.85 -9.90 8.88
N HIS A 153 -4.07 -9.32 8.79
CA HIS A 153 -4.42 -8.09 9.49
C HIS A 153 -5.46 -8.26 10.60
N GLY A 154 -6.01 -9.46 10.79
CA GLY A 154 -6.97 -9.74 11.85
C GLY A 154 -8.30 -8.97 11.76
N MET A 155 -8.55 -8.25 10.66
CA MET A 155 -9.71 -7.36 10.55
C MET A 155 -11.00 -8.07 10.12
N GLY A 156 -10.92 -9.06 9.25
CA GLY A 156 -12.08 -9.86 8.82
C GLY A 156 -13.20 -9.07 8.12
N ILE A 157 -12.93 -7.88 7.57
CA ILE A 157 -13.95 -7.03 6.94
C ILE A 157 -14.49 -7.64 5.65
N LEU A 158 -13.62 -8.27 4.85
CA LEU A 158 -13.99 -8.91 3.60
C LEU A 158 -14.30 -10.38 3.81
N GLY A 159 -15.43 -10.82 3.29
CA GLY A 159 -15.87 -12.20 3.28
C GLY A 159 -16.45 -12.60 1.93
N PHE A 160 -16.81 -13.88 1.80
CA PHE A 160 -17.63 -14.37 0.70
C PHE A 160 -19.09 -14.25 1.10
N GLU A 161 -19.80 -13.36 0.44
CA GLU A 161 -21.23 -13.16 0.63
C GLU A 161 -22.03 -13.98 -0.36
N ASN A 162 -23.19 -14.49 0.08
CA ASN A 162 -24.04 -15.39 -0.68
C ASN A 162 -23.36 -16.74 -1.00
N ARG A 163 -23.94 -17.51 -1.93
CA ARG A 163 -23.42 -18.82 -2.34
C ARG A 163 -23.73 -19.11 -3.81
N GLY A 164 -22.99 -20.07 -4.36
CA GLY A 164 -23.15 -20.51 -5.75
C GLY A 164 -22.86 -19.37 -6.71
N PHE A 165 -23.68 -19.24 -7.74
CA PHE A 165 -23.51 -18.23 -8.79
C PHE A 165 -23.64 -16.77 -8.29
N LYS A 166 -24.32 -16.55 -7.16
CA LYS A 166 -24.49 -15.23 -6.57
C LYS A 166 -23.36 -14.83 -5.60
N THR A 167 -22.33 -15.66 -5.46
CA THR A 167 -21.19 -15.35 -4.57
C THR A 167 -20.47 -14.10 -5.02
N ILE A 168 -20.23 -13.19 -4.08
CA ILE A 168 -19.41 -11.98 -4.25
C ILE A 168 -18.41 -11.87 -3.08
N VAL A 169 -17.38 -11.06 -3.23
CA VAL A 169 -16.51 -10.66 -2.13
C VAL A 169 -16.89 -9.25 -1.70
N ALA A 170 -17.27 -9.11 -0.44
CA ALA A 170 -17.78 -7.85 0.11
C ALA A 170 -17.59 -7.79 1.63
N PRO A 171 -17.74 -6.61 2.26
CA PRO A 171 -18.11 -6.50 3.66
C PRO A 171 -19.47 -7.15 3.92
N ALA A 172 -19.76 -7.48 5.19
CA ALA A 172 -21.01 -8.13 5.60
C ALA A 172 -22.24 -7.45 4.99
N GLU A 173 -23.23 -8.28 4.53
CA GLU A 173 -24.46 -7.82 3.88
C GLU A 173 -24.23 -7.01 2.59
N ASN A 174 -23.09 -7.17 1.95
CA ASN A 174 -22.69 -6.39 0.77
C ASN A 174 -22.73 -4.87 1.00
N ARG A 175 -22.50 -4.41 2.22
CA ARG A 175 -22.42 -2.98 2.56
C ARG A 175 -21.23 -2.33 1.89
N SER A 176 -21.24 -1.00 1.82
CA SER A 176 -20.04 -0.24 1.47
C SER A 176 -18.98 -0.32 2.57
N PHE A 177 -17.71 -0.22 2.18
CA PHE A 177 -16.61 -0.13 3.15
C PHE A 177 -16.78 1.01 4.15
N ILE A 178 -17.39 2.13 3.76
CA ILE A 178 -17.61 3.29 4.66
C ILE A 178 -18.55 2.96 5.82
N HIS A 179 -19.41 1.95 5.66
CA HIS A 179 -20.36 1.48 6.67
C HIS A 179 -19.87 0.23 7.41
N SER A 180 -18.58 -0.06 7.34
CA SER A 180 -17.94 -1.18 8.03
C SER A 180 -16.78 -0.66 8.88
N PRO A 181 -16.31 -1.40 9.90
CA PRO A 181 -15.15 -0.99 10.70
C PRO A 181 -13.84 -1.21 9.93
N CYS A 182 -13.82 -0.84 8.65
CA CYS A 182 -12.64 -0.92 7.80
C CYS A 182 -11.65 0.18 8.17
N ILE A 183 -10.42 -0.21 8.48
CA ILE A 183 -9.34 0.73 8.82
C ILE A 183 -8.71 1.41 7.59
N MET A 184 -9.27 1.23 6.40
CA MET A 184 -8.85 1.85 5.14
C MET A 184 -7.40 1.59 4.71
N CYS A 185 -6.75 0.55 5.26
CA CYS A 185 -5.32 0.26 5.06
C CYS A 185 -4.92 -0.08 3.62
N GLY A 186 -5.88 -0.41 2.73
CA GLY A 186 -5.63 -0.70 1.31
C GLY A 186 -4.89 -2.01 1.02
N GLN A 187 -4.62 -2.85 2.01
CA GLN A 187 -3.87 -4.11 1.80
C GLN A 187 -4.61 -5.09 0.89
N CYS A 188 -5.93 -5.05 0.88
CA CYS A 188 -6.75 -5.82 -0.05
C CYS A 188 -6.54 -5.41 -1.52
N ILE A 189 -6.18 -4.15 -1.79
CA ILE A 189 -5.82 -3.64 -3.12
C ILE A 189 -4.50 -4.28 -3.59
N ASN A 190 -3.50 -4.34 -2.71
CA ASN A 190 -2.17 -4.84 -3.05
C ASN A 190 -2.18 -6.30 -3.49
N VAL A 191 -3.09 -7.11 -2.95
CA VAL A 191 -3.17 -8.55 -3.27
C VAL A 191 -4.19 -8.89 -4.35
N CYS A 192 -4.98 -7.91 -4.82
CA CYS A 192 -5.99 -8.13 -5.85
C CYS A 192 -5.31 -8.36 -7.22
N PRO A 193 -5.48 -9.55 -7.85
CA PRO A 193 -4.85 -9.84 -9.13
C PRO A 193 -5.52 -9.13 -10.31
N THR A 194 -6.70 -8.54 -10.07
CA THR A 194 -7.51 -7.83 -11.08
C THR A 194 -7.84 -6.41 -10.61
N GLY A 195 -8.63 -5.68 -11.38
CA GLY A 195 -9.13 -4.35 -11.01
C GLY A 195 -10.38 -4.35 -10.12
N ALA A 196 -10.66 -5.45 -9.41
CA ALA A 196 -11.85 -5.54 -8.54
C ALA A 196 -11.73 -4.69 -7.27
N LEU A 197 -10.52 -4.52 -6.76
CA LEU A 197 -10.18 -3.61 -5.66
C LEU A 197 -9.04 -2.72 -6.12
N MET A 198 -9.27 -1.42 -6.09
CA MET A 198 -8.33 -0.39 -6.54
C MET A 198 -8.33 0.78 -5.56
N GLU A 199 -7.24 1.54 -5.53
CA GLU A 199 -7.24 2.84 -4.87
C GLU A 199 -8.16 3.82 -5.62
N LYS A 200 -8.87 4.66 -4.85
CA LYS A 200 -9.62 5.77 -5.44
C LYS A 200 -8.65 6.80 -5.99
N SER A 201 -8.71 7.03 -7.30
CA SER A 201 -7.73 7.89 -7.96
C SER A 201 -7.96 9.37 -7.63
N GLU A 202 -6.89 10.07 -7.29
CA GLU A 202 -6.89 11.53 -7.08
C GLU A 202 -6.18 12.29 -8.21
N ILE A 203 -5.79 11.62 -9.27
CA ILE A 203 -5.13 12.22 -10.43
C ILE A 203 -5.98 13.36 -11.02
N ALA A 204 -7.30 13.16 -11.14
CA ALA A 204 -8.19 14.18 -11.68
C ALA A 204 -8.26 15.46 -10.81
N ARG A 205 -8.10 15.32 -9.47
CA ARG A 205 -8.03 16.50 -8.57
C ARG A 205 -6.78 17.33 -8.83
N VAL A 206 -5.64 16.67 -8.98
CA VAL A 206 -4.36 17.32 -9.31
C VAL A 206 -4.46 18.04 -10.66
N ASP A 207 -4.99 17.35 -11.69
CA ASP A 207 -5.21 17.96 -13.02
C ASP A 207 -6.13 19.18 -12.96
N ALA A 208 -7.20 19.11 -12.20
CA ALA A 208 -8.15 20.22 -12.05
C ALA A 208 -7.50 21.43 -11.37
N ALA A 209 -6.70 21.21 -10.33
CA ALA A 209 -5.96 22.27 -9.64
C ALA A 209 -4.94 22.97 -10.57
N MET A 210 -4.18 22.18 -11.33
CA MET A 210 -3.23 22.73 -12.32
C MET A 210 -3.93 23.53 -13.41
N LYS A 211 -5.05 23.03 -13.94
CA LYS A 211 -5.86 23.72 -14.94
C LYS A 211 -6.50 25.00 -14.40
N ALA A 212 -6.86 25.03 -13.13
CA ALA A 212 -7.40 26.21 -12.45
C ALA A 212 -6.32 27.28 -12.16
N GLY A 213 -5.06 27.01 -12.46
CA GLY A 213 -3.94 27.93 -12.20
C GLY A 213 -3.55 28.05 -10.74
N LYS A 214 -3.91 27.09 -9.89
CA LYS A 214 -3.47 27.03 -8.48
C LYS A 214 -1.95 26.93 -8.38
N TYR A 215 -1.39 27.40 -7.27
CA TYR A 215 0.01 27.18 -6.95
C TYR A 215 0.19 25.77 -6.39
N VAL A 216 0.38 24.80 -7.31
CA VAL A 216 0.44 23.38 -6.95
C VAL A 216 1.85 23.00 -6.51
N VAL A 217 1.99 22.62 -5.26
CA VAL A 217 3.24 22.12 -4.66
C VAL A 217 3.12 20.63 -4.36
N VAL A 218 4.23 19.93 -4.31
CA VAL A 218 4.23 18.48 -4.01
C VAL A 218 5.30 18.13 -2.98
N GLN A 219 4.92 17.28 -2.03
CA GLN A 219 5.83 16.59 -1.12
C GLN A 219 5.83 15.10 -1.40
N THR A 220 6.94 14.43 -1.13
CA THR A 220 7.08 12.99 -1.38
C THR A 220 7.57 12.24 -0.15
N ALA A 221 6.91 11.14 0.20
CA ALA A 221 7.38 10.26 1.27
C ALA A 221 8.70 9.56 0.89
N PRO A 222 9.59 9.29 1.85
CA PRO A 222 10.87 8.63 1.60
C PRO A 222 10.77 7.28 0.89
N ALA A 223 9.76 6.47 1.18
CA ALA A 223 9.57 5.16 0.55
C ALA A 223 9.21 5.25 -0.95
N VAL A 224 8.64 6.35 -1.42
CA VAL A 224 8.27 6.54 -2.84
C VAL A 224 9.50 6.46 -3.73
N ARG A 225 10.62 7.08 -3.32
CA ARG A 225 11.88 7.09 -4.08
C ARG A 225 12.52 5.70 -4.24
N ALA A 226 12.21 4.75 -3.36
CA ALA A 226 12.70 3.39 -3.42
C ALA A 226 11.78 2.45 -4.23
N ALA A 227 10.49 2.79 -4.38
CA ALA A 227 9.49 1.95 -5.03
C ALA A 227 9.10 2.41 -6.44
N LEU A 228 9.22 3.70 -6.75
CA LEU A 228 8.75 4.27 -8.03
C LEU A 228 9.47 3.66 -9.24
N GLY A 229 10.74 3.27 -9.09
CA GLY A 229 11.52 2.65 -10.18
C GLY A 229 10.90 1.34 -10.69
N GLU A 230 10.23 0.59 -9.84
CA GLU A 230 9.56 -0.67 -10.20
C GLU A 230 8.43 -0.46 -11.21
N GLU A 231 7.72 0.67 -11.12
CA GLU A 231 6.69 1.05 -12.09
C GLU A 231 7.24 1.20 -13.52
N PHE A 232 8.54 1.38 -13.67
CA PHE A 232 9.26 1.56 -14.96
C PHE A 232 10.19 0.40 -15.29
N GLY A 233 10.01 -0.76 -14.63
CA GLY A 233 10.79 -1.97 -14.87
C GLY A 233 12.23 -1.93 -14.35
N MET A 234 12.55 -1.01 -13.44
CA MET A 234 13.83 -0.98 -12.75
C MET A 234 13.90 -2.07 -11.68
N LYS A 235 15.10 -2.43 -11.25
CA LYS A 235 15.29 -3.42 -10.18
C LYS A 235 14.62 -2.95 -8.89
N ILE A 236 13.99 -3.90 -8.18
CA ILE A 236 13.34 -3.67 -6.87
C ILE A 236 14.31 -2.93 -5.93
N GLY A 237 13.80 -1.87 -5.28
CA GLY A 237 14.54 -1.07 -4.33
C GLY A 237 15.57 -0.12 -4.94
N THR A 238 15.60 0.07 -6.28
CA THR A 238 16.48 1.05 -6.91
C THR A 238 16.09 2.46 -6.48
N PRO A 239 16.97 3.23 -5.81
CA PRO A 239 16.67 4.61 -5.44
C PRO A 239 16.61 5.50 -6.69
N VAL A 240 15.51 6.23 -6.83
CA VAL A 240 15.26 7.09 -8.00
C VAL A 240 14.90 8.53 -7.59
N THR A 241 15.46 9.02 -6.48
CA THR A 241 15.17 10.34 -5.92
C THR A 241 15.24 11.45 -6.97
N GLY A 242 16.39 11.61 -7.61
CA GLY A 242 16.60 12.68 -8.58
C GLY A 242 15.69 12.58 -9.81
N LYS A 243 15.49 11.36 -10.33
CA LYS A 243 14.56 11.12 -11.44
C LYS A 243 13.10 11.40 -11.06
N MET A 244 12.71 11.10 -9.84
CA MET A 244 11.39 11.42 -9.30
C MET A 244 11.17 12.93 -9.25
N VAL A 245 12.12 13.68 -8.69
CA VAL A 245 12.07 15.14 -8.65
C VAL A 245 11.98 15.74 -10.07
N ALA A 246 12.85 15.29 -10.97
CA ALA A 246 12.83 15.70 -12.36
C ALA A 246 11.48 15.42 -13.06
N ALA A 247 10.86 14.26 -12.77
CA ALA A 247 9.55 13.92 -13.30
C ALA A 247 8.46 14.85 -12.76
N LEU A 248 8.46 15.12 -11.45
CA LEU A 248 7.46 15.98 -10.80
C LEU A 248 7.53 17.43 -11.34
N ARG A 249 8.72 17.97 -11.57
CA ARG A 249 8.87 19.29 -12.20
C ARG A 249 8.31 19.29 -13.64
N ARG A 250 8.57 18.23 -14.42
CA ARG A 250 8.03 18.11 -15.80
C ARG A 250 6.52 17.89 -15.82
N LEU A 251 5.93 17.36 -14.77
CA LEU A 251 4.48 17.29 -14.59
C LEU A 251 3.84 18.66 -14.31
N GLY A 252 4.64 19.68 -13.97
CA GLY A 252 4.18 21.07 -13.77
C GLY A 252 4.00 21.49 -12.32
N PHE A 253 4.48 20.71 -11.36
CA PHE A 253 4.53 21.13 -9.95
C PHE A 253 5.46 22.35 -9.80
N LYS A 254 5.00 23.35 -9.05
CA LYS A 254 5.74 24.61 -8.85
C LYS A 254 6.93 24.43 -7.91
N LYS A 255 6.78 23.55 -6.92
CA LYS A 255 7.80 23.18 -5.92
C LYS A 255 7.71 21.71 -5.61
N VAL A 256 8.84 21.08 -5.36
CA VAL A 256 8.99 19.66 -5.02
C VAL A 256 9.79 19.54 -3.74
N PHE A 257 9.15 19.06 -2.67
CA PHE A 257 9.73 18.97 -1.33
C PHE A 257 9.89 17.53 -0.85
N ASP A 258 10.80 17.32 0.10
CA ASP A 258 10.98 16.08 0.83
C ASP A 258 10.16 16.10 2.14
N THR A 259 9.31 15.12 2.34
CA THR A 259 8.54 14.97 3.60
C THR A 259 9.46 14.76 4.82
N ASN A 260 10.75 14.44 4.64
CA ASN A 260 11.71 14.33 5.75
C ASN A 260 11.82 15.61 6.57
N PHE A 261 11.64 16.79 5.96
CA PHE A 261 11.57 18.05 6.70
C PHE A 261 10.47 18.00 7.79
N ALA A 262 9.29 17.56 7.40
CA ALA A 262 8.18 17.46 8.34
C ALA A 262 8.29 16.26 9.29
N ALA A 263 9.10 15.25 8.95
CA ALA A 263 9.41 14.17 9.89
C ALA A 263 10.23 14.72 11.07
N ASP A 264 11.22 15.57 10.82
CA ASP A 264 11.95 16.27 11.88
C ASP A 264 11.03 17.13 12.72
N LEU A 265 10.13 17.90 12.09
CA LEU A 265 9.14 18.70 12.81
C LEU A 265 8.25 17.82 13.71
N THR A 266 7.79 16.69 13.19
CA THR A 266 6.97 15.72 13.95
C THR A 266 7.72 15.22 15.19
N ILE A 267 9.02 14.92 15.06
CA ILE A 267 9.83 14.48 16.21
C ILE A 267 9.98 15.58 17.25
N MET A 268 10.16 16.83 16.84
CA MET A 268 10.23 17.94 17.78
C MET A 268 8.93 18.10 18.57
N GLU A 269 7.79 18.01 17.91
CA GLU A 269 6.48 18.13 18.53
C GLU A 269 6.15 16.90 19.42
N GLU A 270 6.37 15.68 18.93
CA GLU A 270 6.09 14.45 19.71
C GLU A 270 7.03 14.31 20.91
N ALA A 271 8.32 14.66 20.78
CA ALA A 271 9.24 14.65 21.90
C ALA A 271 8.85 15.71 22.96
N THR A 272 8.40 16.87 22.54
CA THR A 272 7.92 17.94 23.43
C THR A 272 6.63 17.50 24.15
N GLU A 273 5.69 16.87 23.44
CA GLU A 273 4.49 16.29 24.02
C GLU A 273 4.82 15.21 25.04
N LEU A 274 5.74 14.28 24.71
CA LEU A 274 6.18 13.23 25.62
C LEU A 274 6.76 13.80 26.92
N LEU A 275 7.66 14.78 26.81
CA LEU A 275 8.25 15.46 27.98
C LEU A 275 7.19 16.18 28.81
N GLY A 276 6.25 16.86 28.15
CA GLY A 276 5.12 17.51 28.83
C GLY A 276 4.24 16.51 29.60
N ARG A 277 3.96 15.34 29.01
CA ARG A 277 3.20 14.25 29.67
C ARG A 277 3.95 13.70 30.89
N ILE A 278 5.26 13.46 30.77
CA ILE A 278 6.09 12.99 31.90
C ILE A 278 6.12 14.02 33.02
N GLN A 279 6.37 15.29 32.74
CA GLN A 279 6.56 16.34 33.74
C GLN A 279 5.24 16.73 34.44
N ASN A 280 4.12 16.70 33.73
CA ASN A 280 2.82 17.18 34.22
C ASN A 280 1.86 16.05 34.62
N GLY A 281 2.32 14.79 34.65
CA GLY A 281 1.48 13.64 35.00
C GLY A 281 0.41 13.33 33.96
N GLY A 282 0.72 13.53 32.68
CA GLY A 282 -0.16 13.17 31.56
C GLY A 282 -0.28 11.66 31.33
N VAL A 283 -1.13 11.25 30.39
CA VAL A 283 -1.42 9.84 30.13
C VAL A 283 -0.22 9.18 29.46
N LEU A 284 0.25 8.07 30.04
CA LEU A 284 1.34 7.23 29.55
C LEU A 284 0.88 5.76 29.51
N PRO A 285 1.44 4.91 28.62
CA PRO A 285 2.42 5.25 27.57
C PRO A 285 1.83 6.18 26.50
N MET A 286 2.65 7.01 25.87
CA MET A 286 2.27 7.78 24.70
C MET A 286 2.52 6.92 23.44
N ILE A 287 1.53 6.87 22.56
CA ILE A 287 1.57 6.10 21.31
C ILE A 287 1.51 7.07 20.13
N THR A 288 2.41 6.93 19.16
CA THR A 288 2.42 7.81 17.99
C THR A 288 1.19 7.63 17.11
N SER A 289 0.74 8.70 16.46
CA SER A 289 -0.51 8.80 15.67
C SER A 289 -0.27 8.96 14.17
N CYS A 290 0.97 8.87 13.68
CA CYS A 290 1.32 9.10 12.27
C CYS A 290 0.80 8.03 11.29
N SER A 291 0.27 6.90 11.79
CA SER A 291 -0.34 5.84 10.98
C SER A 291 -1.86 5.90 11.04
N PRO A 292 -2.57 6.40 10.00
CA PRO A 292 -4.02 6.56 10.05
C PRO A 292 -4.77 5.23 10.12
N GLY A 293 -4.19 4.14 9.64
CA GLY A 293 -4.78 2.80 9.80
C GLY A 293 -4.75 2.34 11.26
N TRP A 294 -3.70 2.67 12.01
CA TRP A 294 -3.62 2.42 13.44
C TRP A 294 -4.62 3.28 14.22
N VAL A 295 -4.70 4.56 13.90
CA VAL A 295 -5.66 5.47 14.55
C VAL A 295 -7.09 4.97 14.36
N ASN A 296 -7.50 4.62 13.13
CA ASN A 296 -8.81 4.01 12.88
C ASN A 296 -9.03 2.71 13.66
N TYR A 297 -8.00 1.86 13.75
CA TYR A 297 -8.08 0.62 14.51
C TYR A 297 -8.30 0.90 16.00
N ALA A 298 -7.59 1.87 16.56
CA ALA A 298 -7.75 2.29 17.95
C ALA A 298 -9.15 2.87 18.21
N GLU A 299 -9.65 3.73 17.33
CA GLU A 299 -10.99 4.32 17.43
C GLU A 299 -12.09 3.25 17.44
N TYR A 300 -11.97 2.21 16.59
CA TYR A 300 -12.97 1.13 16.54
C TYR A 300 -12.90 0.14 17.71
N ASN A 301 -11.70 -0.14 18.23
CA ASN A 301 -11.48 -1.26 19.14
C ASN A 301 -11.05 -0.83 20.56
N TYR A 302 -10.52 0.38 20.73
CA TYR A 302 -9.91 0.88 21.95
C TYR A 302 -10.31 2.33 22.23
N GLY A 303 -11.60 2.65 22.07
CA GLY A 303 -12.12 4.01 22.25
C GLY A 303 -11.86 4.62 23.63
N ASP A 304 -11.69 3.78 24.65
CA ASP A 304 -11.33 4.16 26.02
C ASP A 304 -9.82 4.43 26.23
N GLN A 305 -8.98 4.15 25.21
CA GLN A 305 -7.54 4.32 25.26
C GLN A 305 -7.01 5.43 24.32
N LEU A 306 -7.91 6.22 23.73
CA LEU A 306 -7.51 7.24 22.74
C LEU A 306 -6.63 8.34 23.34
N ASP A 307 -6.74 8.62 24.64
CA ASP A 307 -5.89 9.58 25.35
C ASP A 307 -4.41 9.19 25.35
N HIS A 308 -4.09 7.92 25.08
CA HIS A 308 -2.71 7.47 24.89
C HIS A 308 -2.10 7.88 23.53
N LEU A 309 -2.93 8.21 22.53
CA LEU A 309 -2.42 8.64 21.23
C LEU A 309 -1.79 10.03 21.34
N SER A 310 -0.70 10.25 20.59
CA SER A 310 -0.13 11.58 20.40
C SER A 310 -1.16 12.49 19.73
N SER A 311 -1.22 13.74 20.14
CA SER A 311 -2.05 14.77 19.54
C SER A 311 -1.48 15.31 18.23
N CYS A 312 -0.26 14.92 17.87
CA CYS A 312 0.45 15.40 16.69
C CYS A 312 -0.18 14.87 15.40
N LYS A 313 -0.29 15.76 14.40
CA LYS A 313 -0.59 15.37 13.02
C LYS A 313 0.55 14.51 12.46
N SER A 314 0.28 13.71 11.45
CA SER A 314 1.34 12.97 10.77
C SER A 314 2.25 13.90 9.97
N PRO A 315 3.50 13.48 9.63
CA PRO A 315 4.46 14.35 8.93
C PRO A 315 3.91 15.01 7.66
N HIS A 316 3.14 14.30 6.84
CA HIS A 316 2.64 14.91 5.62
C HIS A 316 1.51 15.94 5.87
N GLU A 317 0.69 15.77 6.90
CA GLU A 317 -0.32 16.75 7.29
C GLU A 317 0.34 17.95 7.96
N MET A 318 1.33 17.74 8.87
CA MET A 318 2.14 18.84 9.41
C MET A 318 2.78 19.67 8.30
N PHE A 319 3.35 19.00 7.29
CA PHE A 319 3.96 19.72 6.17
C PHE A 319 2.92 20.51 5.39
N GLY A 320 1.74 19.92 5.15
CA GLY A 320 0.62 20.62 4.51
C GLY A 320 0.22 21.88 5.27
N ALA A 321 0.08 21.78 6.60
CA ALA A 321 -0.22 22.92 7.46
C ALA A 321 0.86 24.03 7.35
N ILE A 322 2.13 23.68 7.44
CA ILE A 322 3.24 24.63 7.29
C ILE A 322 3.28 25.25 5.88
N LEU A 323 3.03 24.47 4.85
CA LEU A 323 3.01 24.98 3.47
C LEU A 323 1.88 25.99 3.27
N LYS A 324 0.69 25.74 3.80
CA LYS A 324 -0.47 26.65 3.65
C LYS A 324 -0.47 27.85 4.60
N SER A 325 0.24 27.77 5.72
CA SER A 325 0.40 28.89 6.66
C SER A 325 1.71 29.66 6.40
N TYR A 326 2.77 29.20 7.04
CA TYR A 326 4.08 29.89 7.06
C TYR A 326 4.69 30.06 5.67
N TYR A 327 4.77 28.98 4.88
CA TYR A 327 5.40 29.04 3.56
C TYR A 327 4.59 29.92 2.58
N ALA A 328 3.27 29.76 2.55
CA ALA A 328 2.37 30.56 1.70
C ALA A 328 2.53 32.06 1.98
N GLU A 329 2.57 32.45 3.28
CA GLU A 329 2.82 33.84 3.69
C GLU A 329 4.17 34.34 3.17
N LYS A 330 5.24 33.55 3.33
CA LYS A 330 6.61 33.94 2.92
C LYS A 330 6.77 34.17 1.43
N ILE A 331 6.06 33.40 0.61
CA ILE A 331 6.11 33.54 -0.86
C ILE A 331 5.00 34.44 -1.42
N GLY A 332 4.13 34.98 -0.57
CA GLY A 332 3.03 35.87 -0.98
C GLY A 332 1.90 35.17 -1.74
N VAL A 333 1.70 33.89 -1.53
CA VAL A 333 0.58 33.09 -2.09
C VAL A 333 -0.49 32.93 -1.02
N LYS A 334 -1.75 33.14 -1.38
CA LYS A 334 -2.85 32.93 -0.43
C LYS A 334 -3.06 31.44 -0.17
N PRO A 335 -3.41 31.02 1.07
CA PRO A 335 -3.69 29.61 1.39
C PRO A 335 -4.71 28.95 0.46
N GLU A 336 -5.78 29.67 0.11
CA GLU A 336 -6.82 29.21 -0.82
C GLU A 336 -6.31 28.98 -2.26
N ASP A 337 -5.24 29.66 -2.68
CA ASP A 337 -4.64 29.51 -4.02
C ASP A 337 -3.53 28.48 -4.05
N MET A 338 -3.03 28.03 -2.90
CA MET A 338 -2.09 26.92 -2.79
C MET A 338 -2.82 25.59 -2.80
N PHE A 339 -2.29 24.63 -3.54
CA PHE A 339 -2.79 23.26 -3.61
C PHE A 339 -1.65 22.29 -3.27
N VAL A 340 -1.77 21.62 -2.13
CA VAL A 340 -0.74 20.73 -1.59
C VAL A 340 -1.03 19.30 -2.01
N VAL A 341 -0.10 18.71 -2.75
CA VAL A 341 -0.12 17.30 -3.15
C VAL A 341 0.90 16.53 -2.35
N SER A 342 0.48 15.38 -1.80
CA SER A 342 1.35 14.50 -1.01
C SER A 342 1.43 13.12 -1.69
N ILE A 343 2.57 12.80 -2.30
CA ILE A 343 2.79 11.49 -2.90
C ILE A 343 3.16 10.49 -1.81
N MET A 344 2.28 9.51 -1.57
CA MET A 344 2.41 8.57 -0.45
C MET A 344 2.37 7.12 -0.90
N PRO A 345 3.09 6.20 -0.26
CA PRO A 345 2.99 4.76 -0.55
C PRO A 345 1.75 4.12 0.09
N CYS A 346 0.98 4.88 0.86
CA CYS A 346 -0.12 4.42 1.69
C CYS A 346 -1.46 5.01 1.23
N SER A 347 -2.42 4.16 0.87
CA SER A 347 -3.76 4.62 0.48
C SER A 347 -4.57 5.17 1.67
N CYS A 348 -4.27 4.76 2.91
CA CYS A 348 -4.96 5.26 4.11
C CYS A 348 -4.74 6.78 4.33
N LYS A 349 -3.63 7.33 3.82
CA LYS A 349 -3.37 8.77 3.82
C LYS A 349 -4.41 9.59 3.04
N LYS A 350 -5.11 8.98 2.08
CA LYS A 350 -6.28 9.59 1.42
C LYS A 350 -7.46 9.76 2.38
N TYR A 351 -7.62 8.85 3.33
CA TYR A 351 -8.64 8.95 4.38
C TYR A 351 -8.23 9.98 5.44
N GLU A 352 -6.95 9.97 5.86
CA GLU A 352 -6.44 10.89 6.87
C GLU A 352 -6.72 12.34 6.50
N LYS A 353 -6.38 12.77 5.30
CA LYS A 353 -6.62 14.15 4.85
C LYS A 353 -8.08 14.59 4.83
N GLU A 354 -9.03 13.66 4.83
CA GLU A 354 -10.47 13.98 4.89
C GLU A 354 -10.99 14.11 6.34
N ARG A 355 -10.17 13.80 7.35
CA ARG A 355 -10.56 13.92 8.76
C ARG A 355 -10.74 15.40 9.12
N PRO A 356 -11.74 15.73 9.98
CA PRO A 356 -12.04 17.12 10.31
C PRO A 356 -10.87 17.90 10.90
N GLU A 357 -10.03 17.22 11.70
CA GLU A 357 -8.88 17.81 12.38
C GLU A 357 -7.68 18.09 11.45
N MET A 358 -7.70 17.60 10.20
CA MET A 358 -6.63 17.82 9.22
C MET A 358 -6.88 19.09 8.41
N GLU A 359 -7.02 20.18 9.15
CA GLU A 359 -7.15 21.52 8.57
C GLU A 359 -6.45 22.57 9.47
N CYS A 360 -6.08 23.69 8.87
CA CYS A 360 -5.52 24.85 9.51
C CYS A 360 -6.23 26.09 8.97
N ASP A 361 -6.79 26.93 9.86
CA ASP A 361 -7.49 28.18 9.52
C ASP A 361 -8.58 28.01 8.43
N GLY A 362 -9.33 26.89 8.49
CA GLY A 362 -10.40 26.59 7.56
C GLY A 362 -9.94 26.06 6.20
N HIS A 363 -8.66 25.76 6.06
CA HIS A 363 -8.08 25.16 4.84
C HIS A 363 -7.56 23.76 5.13
N ARG A 364 -7.89 22.78 4.28
CA ARG A 364 -7.31 21.45 4.34
C ARG A 364 -5.79 21.52 4.26
N ASP A 365 -5.07 20.80 5.14
CA ASP A 365 -3.62 20.77 5.15
C ASP A 365 -3.09 20.18 3.83
N VAL A 366 -3.63 19.03 3.42
CA VAL A 366 -3.30 18.35 2.18
C VAL A 366 -4.54 18.23 1.29
N ASP A 367 -4.43 18.62 0.03
CA ASP A 367 -5.55 18.63 -0.91
C ASP A 367 -5.69 17.31 -1.68
N ALA A 368 -4.58 16.66 -2.04
CA ALA A 368 -4.59 15.40 -2.77
C ALA A 368 -3.45 14.49 -2.33
N VAL A 369 -3.73 13.17 -2.26
CA VAL A 369 -2.75 12.14 -1.89
C VAL A 369 -2.69 11.05 -2.98
N PRO A 370 -2.04 11.32 -4.14
CA PRO A 370 -1.76 10.26 -5.10
C PRO A 370 -0.80 9.22 -4.52
N THR A 371 -1.06 7.94 -4.82
CA THR A 371 -0.16 6.84 -4.45
C THR A 371 1.05 6.79 -5.39
N THR A 372 2.08 6.01 -5.03
CA THR A 372 3.24 5.73 -5.90
C THR A 372 2.79 5.21 -7.28
N ARG A 373 1.78 4.32 -7.33
CA ARG A 373 1.22 3.80 -8.59
C ARG A 373 0.50 4.88 -9.40
N GLU A 374 -0.23 5.78 -8.74
CA GLU A 374 -0.86 6.93 -9.41
C GLU A 374 0.20 7.87 -9.99
N LEU A 375 1.30 8.12 -9.27
CA LEU A 375 2.43 8.89 -9.81
C LEU A 375 3.02 8.20 -11.05
N GLY A 376 3.23 6.89 -11.02
CA GLY A 376 3.68 6.11 -12.17
C GLY A 376 2.73 6.27 -13.38
N ARG A 377 1.41 6.27 -13.16
CA ARG A 377 0.39 6.54 -14.20
C ARG A 377 0.46 7.96 -14.74
N LEU A 378 0.62 8.96 -13.86
CA LEU A 378 0.79 10.37 -14.25
C LEU A 378 1.99 10.56 -15.16
N ILE A 379 3.15 9.99 -14.78
CA ILE A 379 4.40 10.09 -15.55
C ILE A 379 4.24 9.43 -16.93
N ARG A 380 3.69 8.21 -16.99
CA ARG A 380 3.44 7.50 -18.27
C ARG A 380 2.47 8.25 -19.16
N ARG A 381 1.36 8.73 -18.61
CA ARG A 381 0.33 9.50 -19.34
C ARG A 381 0.90 10.78 -19.96
N SER A 382 1.83 11.42 -19.28
CA SER A 382 2.48 12.65 -19.75
C SER A 382 3.59 12.41 -20.76
N GLY A 383 3.83 11.16 -21.19
CA GLY A 383 4.86 10.82 -22.18
C GLY A 383 6.29 11.00 -21.68
N ILE A 384 6.50 11.09 -20.36
CA ILE A 384 7.82 11.26 -19.77
C ILE A 384 8.56 9.93 -19.78
N ASN A 385 9.73 9.89 -20.40
CA ASN A 385 10.62 8.72 -20.37
C ASN A 385 11.41 8.75 -19.05
N PHE A 386 10.82 8.18 -18.00
CA PHE A 386 11.32 8.24 -16.64
C PHE A 386 12.78 7.76 -16.49
N THR A 387 13.12 6.64 -17.11
CA THR A 387 14.46 6.03 -16.99
C THR A 387 15.57 6.87 -17.63
N LYS A 388 15.21 7.79 -18.52
CA LYS A 388 16.15 8.69 -19.22
C LYS A 388 16.23 10.07 -18.60
N LEU A 389 15.46 10.35 -17.55
CA LEU A 389 15.53 11.65 -16.88
C LEU A 389 16.91 11.86 -16.23
N PRO A 390 17.41 13.10 -16.21
CA PRO A 390 18.53 13.46 -15.36
C PRO A 390 18.09 13.39 -13.88
N ASP A 391 19.04 13.30 -12.99
CA ASP A 391 18.78 13.45 -11.58
C ASP A 391 18.75 14.95 -11.24
N GLU A 392 17.74 15.37 -10.48
CA GLU A 392 17.54 16.73 -9.98
C GLU A 392 17.31 16.67 -8.46
N ASP A 393 17.70 17.74 -7.75
CA ASP A 393 17.53 17.82 -6.30
C ASP A 393 16.17 18.41 -5.94
N PHE A 394 15.70 18.19 -4.72
CA PHE A 394 14.55 18.89 -4.16
C PHE A 394 14.76 20.41 -4.18
N ASP A 395 13.66 21.16 -4.10
CA ASP A 395 13.76 22.61 -4.06
C ASP A 395 14.38 23.06 -2.72
N GLU A 396 15.55 23.69 -2.79
CA GLU A 396 16.22 24.35 -1.67
C GLU A 396 15.49 25.68 -1.38
N ASP A 397 14.52 25.62 -0.47
CA ASP A 397 13.72 26.77 -0.08
C ASP A 397 13.63 26.80 1.47
N ILE A 398 12.82 27.68 2.04
CA ILE A 398 12.68 27.91 3.49
C ILE A 398 12.39 26.61 4.28
N VAL A 399 11.80 25.60 3.61
CA VAL A 399 11.29 24.36 4.23
C VAL A 399 11.98 23.11 3.64
N HIS A 400 13.32 23.10 3.57
CA HIS A 400 14.03 21.99 2.92
C HIS A 400 15.00 21.22 3.84
N ASP A 401 15.61 21.88 4.81
CA ASP A 401 16.61 21.27 5.68
C ASP A 401 15.99 20.23 6.62
N TYR A 402 16.64 19.09 6.74
CA TYR A 402 16.26 18.04 7.70
C TYR A 402 17.49 17.31 8.23
N THR A 403 17.32 16.65 9.37
CA THR A 403 18.38 15.93 10.09
C THR A 403 18.31 14.42 9.86
N GLY A 404 19.23 13.68 10.48
CA GLY A 404 19.17 12.21 10.51
C GLY A 404 17.95 11.67 11.24
N ALA A 405 17.28 12.45 12.10
CA ALA A 405 16.07 12.05 12.79
C ALA A 405 14.95 11.73 11.81
N GLY A 406 14.69 12.61 10.83
CA GLY A 406 13.70 12.34 9.77
C GLY A 406 14.04 11.12 8.92
N VAL A 407 15.32 10.83 8.71
CA VAL A 407 15.77 9.68 7.91
C VAL A 407 15.51 8.34 8.62
N ILE A 408 15.76 8.25 9.94
CA ILE A 408 15.58 7.00 10.69
C ILE A 408 14.12 6.58 10.87
N PHE A 409 13.14 7.42 10.54
CA PHE A 409 11.72 7.03 10.45
C PHE A 409 11.49 5.78 9.60
N GLY A 410 12.30 5.56 8.57
CA GLY A 410 12.19 4.41 7.69
C GLY A 410 12.63 3.07 8.31
N VAL A 411 13.19 3.08 9.52
CA VAL A 411 13.65 1.88 10.22
C VAL A 411 12.61 1.46 11.27
N THR A 412 12.45 0.16 11.50
CA THR A 412 11.56 -0.35 12.55
C THR A 412 11.94 0.24 13.91
N GLY A 413 10.99 0.92 14.57
CA GLY A 413 11.22 1.65 15.83
C GLY A 413 11.89 3.02 15.66
N GLY A 414 12.18 3.45 14.43
CA GLY A 414 12.93 4.68 14.16
C GLY A 414 12.26 5.97 14.64
N VAL A 415 10.93 6.04 14.59
CA VAL A 415 10.17 7.18 15.15
C VAL A 415 10.40 7.28 16.66
N MET A 416 10.27 6.17 17.38
CA MET A 416 10.49 6.11 18.83
C MET A 416 11.95 6.46 19.17
N GLU A 417 12.91 5.91 18.43
CA GLU A 417 14.33 6.21 18.62
C GLU A 417 14.60 7.71 18.44
N ALA A 418 14.09 8.33 17.38
CA ALA A 418 14.28 9.75 17.12
C ALA A 418 13.66 10.61 18.24
N ALA A 419 12.43 10.29 18.67
CA ALA A 419 11.75 11.03 19.75
C ALA A 419 12.50 10.91 21.08
N LEU A 420 12.99 9.73 21.45
CA LEU A 420 13.75 9.54 22.69
C LEU A 420 15.11 10.24 22.65
N ARG A 421 15.81 10.22 21.53
CA ARG A 421 17.09 10.94 21.37
C ARG A 421 16.88 12.45 21.48
N THR A 422 15.83 12.97 20.86
CA THR A 422 15.47 14.40 20.94
C THR A 422 15.08 14.79 22.37
N ALA A 423 14.24 13.97 23.04
CA ALA A 423 13.87 14.20 24.43
C ALA A 423 15.10 14.22 25.36
N TYR A 424 16.05 13.30 25.16
CA TYR A 424 17.30 13.26 25.91
C TYR A 424 18.13 14.53 25.67
N PHE A 425 18.27 14.96 24.43
CA PHE A 425 18.99 16.19 24.10
C PHE A 425 18.34 17.42 24.74
N VAL A 426 17.03 17.55 24.70
CA VAL A 426 16.30 18.67 25.32
C VAL A 426 16.52 18.72 26.83
N LEU A 427 16.54 17.54 27.50
CA LEU A 427 16.72 17.47 28.96
C LEU A 427 18.16 17.67 29.40
N THR A 428 19.14 17.20 28.64
CA THR A 428 20.54 17.11 29.09
C THR A 428 21.49 18.06 28.37
N GLY A 429 21.09 18.62 27.21
CA GLY A 429 21.95 19.37 26.31
C GLY A 429 23.06 18.53 25.64
N LYS A 430 22.96 17.18 25.72
CA LYS A 430 23.97 16.27 25.18
C LYS A 430 23.33 15.36 24.12
N GLU A 431 24.08 15.11 23.05
CA GLU A 431 23.72 14.08 22.10
C GLU A 431 23.97 12.68 22.68
N ARG A 432 23.15 11.73 22.27
CA ARG A 432 23.33 10.31 22.58
C ARG A 432 23.46 9.49 21.31
N GLU A 433 24.51 8.68 21.23
CA GLU A 433 24.70 7.69 20.18
C GLU A 433 23.74 6.54 20.41
N GLY A 434 22.86 6.26 19.46
CA GLY A 434 21.98 5.10 19.33
C GLY A 434 21.27 4.58 20.58
N ILE A 435 20.14 3.92 20.36
CA ILE A 435 19.44 3.17 21.40
C ILE A 435 19.53 1.70 21.04
N VAL A 436 19.93 0.86 22.00
CA VAL A 436 19.95 -0.58 21.80
C VAL A 436 18.56 -1.12 22.13
N PHE A 437 17.89 -1.65 21.11
CA PHE A 437 16.62 -2.34 21.26
C PHE A 437 16.85 -3.83 21.41
N ASN A 438 16.27 -4.42 22.43
CA ASN A 438 16.31 -5.85 22.68
C ASN A 438 15.01 -6.51 22.20
N GLU A 439 15.10 -7.70 21.63
CA GLU A 439 13.91 -8.50 21.31
C GLU A 439 13.28 -9.04 22.61
N VAL A 440 11.96 -8.91 22.71
CA VAL A 440 11.24 -9.47 23.85
C VAL A 440 11.17 -11.00 23.71
N ARG A 441 11.62 -11.71 24.71
CA ARG A 441 11.69 -13.17 24.69
C ARG A 441 10.33 -13.81 24.35
N GLY A 442 10.30 -14.56 23.26
CA GLY A 442 9.09 -15.22 22.76
C GLY A 442 8.24 -14.37 21.80
N PHE A 443 8.69 -13.16 21.47
CA PHE A 443 8.02 -12.24 20.54
C PHE A 443 9.02 -11.66 19.56
N GLU A 444 9.28 -12.33 18.47
CA GLU A 444 10.28 -11.93 17.43
C GLU A 444 10.05 -10.54 16.83
N SER A 445 8.82 -10.02 16.90
CA SER A 445 8.43 -8.72 16.33
C SER A 445 8.30 -7.60 17.37
N ILE A 446 8.47 -7.89 18.66
CA ILE A 446 8.39 -6.90 19.72
C ILE A 446 9.80 -6.60 20.24
N ARG A 447 10.14 -5.33 20.27
CA ARG A 447 11.42 -4.83 20.78
C ARG A 447 11.17 -3.86 21.91
N GLU A 448 12.02 -3.91 22.93
CA GLU A 448 12.02 -3.01 24.07
C GLU A 448 13.38 -2.36 24.23
N ALA A 449 13.41 -1.17 24.80
CA ALA A 449 14.60 -0.49 25.23
C ALA A 449 14.33 0.23 26.55
N GLU A 450 15.29 0.18 27.46
CA GLU A 450 15.28 0.98 28.67
C GLU A 450 16.17 2.21 28.44
N PHE A 451 15.67 3.37 28.81
CA PHE A 451 16.30 4.61 28.48
C PHE A 451 16.23 5.59 29.66
N ASP A 452 17.39 5.92 30.22
CA ASP A 452 17.50 6.90 31.31
C ASP A 452 17.46 8.33 30.73
N LEU A 453 16.45 9.09 31.10
CA LEU A 453 16.26 10.49 30.79
C LEU A 453 16.76 11.42 31.92
N ASN A 454 17.84 11.10 32.56
CA ASN A 454 18.45 11.85 33.67
C ASN A 454 17.75 11.61 35.02
N GLY A 455 17.55 10.37 35.36
CA GLY A 455 16.92 9.86 36.60
C GLY A 455 15.45 9.58 36.52
#